data_e799e7d6d06de6bb39231e03bf9d89e0
#
_entry.id   e799e7d6d06de6bb39231e03bf9d89e0
#
_cell.length_a   1.000
_cell.length_b   1.000
_cell.length_c   1.000
_cell.angle_alpha   90.00
_cell.angle_beta   90.00
_cell.angle_gamma   90.00
#
_symmetry.space_group_name_H-M   'P 1'
#
loop_
_entity.id
_entity.type
_entity.pdbx_description
1 polymer ?
#
loop_
_entity_poly.entity_id
_entity_poly.type
_entity_poly.pdbx_seq_one_letter_code
_entity_poly.pdbx_strand_id
1 'polypeptide(L)'
;MALLYLFYKLNLDGLVVHVNYAKRGKESDSDQELVEQMAFAWGFECCSIRLNPEEAEGQNFQEWARNQRYQFFRDLKGDFKADAIVTAHHRDDQVETILQKIFRGSAPTAWQGMRVWDGELFRPLLSFSKQNLLTFCDAEAIPFRTDKSNKSSEYARNFLRNEFTPKMDSLFPGWEKNILSLTEHAQTFEASMNILADQVSSSNFIHREKFNELPAILKTAVLKTILDQVGLEGEYSKGQLKELAEVDSLQTGKKLRIGNVLLIRDRNEIRIEPDKEDGDSDKIAILEKRLVDKAVEKRGIKFRLKSRLSKKASLQLDSDKLAWPLVLRTWEAGDAFHPLGMDGHQKVSDHLTNRKIPSHLKEKALVLCGSDSTIYAIIYPVSAVNGERGAVSEIAKYNSSSQTFLTINFT
;
A
#
# COMPACT_ATOMS: atom_id res chain seq x y z
N MET A 1 33.80 -11.54 0.27
CA MET A 1 35.13 -11.16 0.74
C MET A 1 35.59 -9.80 0.18
N ALA A 2 35.55 -9.54 -1.16
CA ALA A 2 35.93 -8.23 -1.72
C ALA A 2 35.23 -7.03 -1.04
N LEU A 3 33.92 -7.10 -0.83
CA LEU A 3 33.15 -6.02 -0.17
C LEU A 3 33.64 -5.76 1.27
N LEU A 4 33.85 -6.80 2.05
CA LEU A 4 34.35 -6.70 3.43
C LEU A 4 35.75 -6.07 3.48
N TYR A 5 36.62 -6.48 2.56
CA TYR A 5 37.96 -5.90 2.45
C TYR A 5 37.94 -4.42 2.05
N LEU A 6 37.00 -4.01 1.16
CA LEU A 6 36.83 -2.60 0.83
C LEU A 6 36.39 -1.77 2.03
N PHE A 7 35.50 -2.29 2.88
CA PHE A 7 35.13 -1.64 4.13
C PHE A 7 36.35 -1.43 5.03
N TYR A 8 37.19 -2.49 5.19
CA TYR A 8 38.44 -2.40 5.93
C TYR A 8 39.39 -1.33 5.37
N LYS A 9 39.64 -1.35 4.06
CA LYS A 9 40.57 -0.39 3.40
C LYS A 9 40.07 1.04 3.45
N LEU A 10 38.79 1.26 3.39
CA LEU A 10 38.16 2.59 3.44
C LEU A 10 37.86 3.04 4.87
N ASN A 11 38.22 2.26 5.87
CA ASN A 11 37.94 2.51 7.29
C ASN A 11 36.47 2.85 7.55
N LEU A 12 35.57 2.03 6.97
CA LEU A 12 34.12 2.15 7.17
C LEU A 12 33.68 1.25 8.30
N ASP A 13 32.78 1.74 9.14
CA ASP A 13 32.16 0.94 10.20
C ASP A 13 31.12 -0.02 9.62
N GLY A 14 31.00 -1.21 10.23
CA GLY A 14 30.00 -2.18 9.82
C GLY A 14 29.98 -3.45 10.69
N LEU A 15 28.81 -4.07 10.73
CA LEU A 15 28.61 -5.41 11.28
C LEU A 15 28.63 -6.42 10.13
N VAL A 16 29.47 -7.43 10.22
CA VAL A 16 29.48 -8.54 9.27
C VAL A 16 28.38 -9.52 9.65
N VAL A 17 27.49 -9.84 8.68
CA VAL A 17 26.39 -10.76 8.93
C VAL A 17 26.48 -11.95 7.98
N HIS A 18 26.51 -13.17 8.55
CA HIS A 18 26.55 -14.42 7.78
C HIS A 18 25.35 -15.32 8.09
N VAL A 19 24.75 -15.91 7.04
CA VAL A 19 23.65 -16.86 7.17
C VAL A 19 24.10 -18.21 6.63
N ASN A 20 24.28 -19.18 7.51
CA ASN A 20 24.61 -20.56 7.18
C ASN A 20 23.31 -21.37 7.02
N TYR A 21 22.99 -21.76 5.80
CA TYR A 21 21.77 -22.55 5.48
C TYR A 21 21.93 -24.05 5.77
N ALA A 22 23.10 -24.53 6.24
CA ALA A 22 23.43 -25.92 6.55
C ALA A 22 23.16 -26.92 5.40
N LYS A 23 22.85 -26.43 4.19
CA LYS A 23 22.47 -27.29 3.05
C LYS A 23 23.59 -28.13 2.49
N ARG A 24 24.87 -27.73 2.69
CA ARG A 24 26.06 -28.38 2.15
C ARG A 24 26.95 -28.96 3.27
N GLY A 25 26.42 -29.13 4.49
CA GLY A 25 27.15 -29.66 5.64
C GLY A 25 28.48 -28.92 5.87
N LYS A 26 29.61 -29.65 5.93
CA LYS A 26 30.94 -29.09 6.21
C LYS A 26 31.35 -27.95 5.26
N GLU A 27 30.92 -27.92 4.01
CA GLU A 27 31.27 -26.81 3.12
C GLU A 27 30.60 -25.49 3.55
N SER A 28 29.34 -25.55 3.99
CA SER A 28 28.65 -24.37 4.55
C SER A 28 29.32 -23.88 5.85
N ASP A 29 29.81 -24.81 6.67
CA ASP A 29 30.51 -24.48 7.91
C ASP A 29 31.86 -23.81 7.61
N SER A 30 32.61 -24.32 6.62
CA SER A 30 33.91 -23.74 6.21
C SER A 30 33.73 -22.35 5.56
N ASP A 31 32.60 -22.10 4.91
CA ASP A 31 32.29 -20.75 4.37
C ASP A 31 32.04 -19.77 5.52
N GLN A 32 31.32 -20.20 6.57
CA GLN A 32 31.09 -19.40 7.79
C GLN A 32 32.41 -19.12 8.51
N GLU A 33 33.22 -20.16 8.74
CA GLU A 33 34.52 -20.02 9.40
C GLU A 33 35.41 -18.99 8.70
N LEU A 34 35.48 -19.02 7.37
CA LEU A 34 36.27 -18.04 6.62
C LEU A 34 35.76 -16.61 6.85
N VAL A 35 34.43 -16.39 6.81
CA VAL A 35 33.84 -15.06 7.02
C VAL A 35 34.16 -14.55 8.43
N GLU A 36 33.98 -15.38 9.45
CA GLU A 36 34.25 -15.02 10.85
C GLU A 36 35.73 -14.72 11.10
N GLN A 37 36.66 -15.57 10.57
CA GLN A 37 38.08 -15.34 10.65
C GLN A 37 38.51 -14.01 10.01
N MET A 38 38.00 -13.72 8.84
CA MET A 38 38.39 -12.49 8.14
C MET A 38 37.73 -11.25 8.74
N ALA A 39 36.49 -11.35 9.25
CA ALA A 39 35.89 -10.28 10.03
C ALA A 39 36.75 -9.93 11.26
N PHE A 40 37.14 -10.92 12.01
CA PHE A 40 38.03 -10.74 13.17
C PHE A 40 39.38 -10.13 12.76
N ALA A 41 40.02 -10.67 11.71
CA ALA A 41 41.35 -10.23 11.26
C ALA A 41 41.32 -8.76 10.78
N TRP A 42 40.20 -8.25 10.27
CA TRP A 42 40.04 -6.89 9.80
C TRP A 42 39.31 -5.98 10.80
N GLY A 43 39.07 -6.49 12.03
CA GLY A 43 38.55 -5.66 13.14
C GLY A 43 37.04 -5.39 13.10
N PHE A 44 36.25 -6.27 12.44
CA PHE A 44 34.80 -6.18 12.42
C PHE A 44 34.13 -7.13 13.39
N GLU A 45 33.06 -6.72 14.01
CA GLU A 45 32.13 -7.62 14.67
C GLU A 45 31.42 -8.49 13.63
N CYS A 46 31.17 -9.76 13.99
CA CYS A 46 30.51 -10.72 13.11
C CYS A 46 29.35 -11.42 13.83
N CYS A 47 28.19 -11.40 13.20
CA CYS A 47 26.99 -12.10 13.64
C CYS A 47 26.63 -13.19 12.64
N SER A 48 26.66 -14.46 13.07
CA SER A 48 26.30 -15.60 12.23
C SER A 48 25.06 -16.29 12.77
N ILE A 49 24.15 -16.70 11.86
CA ILE A 49 23.02 -17.57 12.19
C ILE A 49 23.10 -18.86 11.36
N ARG A 50 22.78 -19.98 11.98
CA ARG A 50 22.60 -21.26 11.30
C ARG A 50 21.13 -21.58 11.21
N LEU A 51 20.62 -21.76 10.00
CA LEU A 51 19.23 -22.11 9.72
C LEU A 51 19.10 -23.63 9.56
N ASN A 52 17.95 -24.18 9.97
CA ASN A 52 17.61 -25.57 9.72
C ASN A 52 16.89 -25.67 8.36
N PRO A 53 17.46 -26.34 7.32
CA PRO A 53 16.80 -26.48 6.02
C PRO A 53 15.49 -27.27 6.06
N GLU A 54 15.24 -28.07 7.10
CA GLU A 54 13.98 -28.81 7.29
C GLU A 54 12.77 -27.85 7.50
N GLU A 55 13.00 -26.66 8.02
CA GLU A 55 11.95 -25.64 8.17
C GLU A 55 11.39 -25.14 6.83
N ALA A 56 12.06 -25.42 5.73
CA ALA A 56 11.61 -25.11 4.38
C ALA A 56 10.76 -26.23 3.75
N GLU A 57 10.44 -27.30 4.50
CA GLU A 57 9.66 -28.44 3.97
C GLU A 57 8.28 -27.95 3.47
N GLY A 58 7.92 -28.35 2.24
CA GLY A 58 6.67 -27.93 1.60
C GLY A 58 6.72 -26.53 0.95
N GLN A 59 7.86 -25.83 1.00
CA GLN A 59 8.04 -24.50 0.41
C GLN A 59 9.17 -24.49 -0.63
N ASN A 60 9.22 -23.40 -1.44
CA ASN A 60 10.40 -23.16 -2.26
C ASN A 60 11.59 -22.77 -1.38
N PHE A 61 12.57 -23.65 -1.27
CA PHE A 61 13.75 -23.42 -0.42
C PHE A 61 14.46 -22.09 -0.70
N GLN A 62 14.59 -21.66 -1.96
CA GLN A 62 15.29 -20.41 -2.29
C GLN A 62 14.54 -19.19 -1.81
N GLU A 63 13.22 -19.21 -1.93
CA GLU A 63 12.35 -18.13 -1.46
C GLU A 63 12.35 -18.08 0.07
N TRP A 64 12.17 -19.22 0.73
CA TRP A 64 12.28 -19.33 2.18
C TRP A 64 13.64 -18.82 2.70
N ALA A 65 14.74 -19.31 2.15
CA ALA A 65 16.09 -18.93 2.54
C ALA A 65 16.36 -17.43 2.32
N ARG A 66 15.82 -16.87 1.23
CA ARG A 66 15.88 -15.43 0.97
C ARG A 66 15.11 -14.64 2.04
N ASN A 67 13.90 -15.05 2.36
CA ASN A 67 13.05 -14.37 3.33
C ASN A 67 13.69 -14.40 4.72
N GLN A 68 14.17 -15.57 5.18
CA GLN A 68 14.88 -15.70 6.46
C GLN A 68 16.12 -14.80 6.53
N ARG A 69 16.93 -14.79 5.47
CA ARG A 69 18.12 -13.95 5.40
C ARG A 69 17.80 -12.47 5.53
N TYR A 70 16.85 -11.96 4.77
CA TYR A 70 16.51 -10.54 4.80
C TYR A 70 15.81 -10.15 6.09
N GLN A 71 15.01 -11.05 6.69
CA GLN A 71 14.45 -10.82 8.01
C GLN A 71 15.56 -10.65 9.06
N PHE A 72 16.51 -11.58 9.11
CA PHE A 72 17.66 -11.51 10.03
C PHE A 72 18.48 -10.21 9.83
N PHE A 73 18.69 -9.80 8.57
CA PHE A 73 19.39 -8.54 8.28
C PHE A 73 18.65 -7.32 8.80
N ARG A 74 17.31 -7.30 8.69
CA ARG A 74 16.48 -6.19 9.19
C ARG A 74 16.45 -6.13 10.70
N ASP A 75 16.36 -7.27 11.35
CA ASP A 75 16.37 -7.36 12.81
C ASP A 75 17.68 -6.78 13.36
N LEU A 76 18.82 -7.22 12.82
CA LEU A 76 20.14 -6.69 13.21
C LEU A 76 20.30 -5.20 12.82
N LYS A 77 19.80 -4.78 11.65
CA LYS A 77 19.81 -3.36 11.29
C LYS A 77 19.09 -2.50 12.34
N GLY A 78 17.96 -2.98 12.87
CA GLY A 78 17.20 -2.32 13.93
C GLY A 78 17.98 -2.30 15.25
N ASP A 79 18.49 -3.43 15.68
CA ASP A 79 19.19 -3.60 16.96
C ASP A 79 20.47 -2.74 17.02
N PHE A 80 21.25 -2.74 15.95
CA PHE A 80 22.50 -1.98 15.83
C PHE A 80 22.31 -0.55 15.30
N LYS A 81 21.08 -0.14 14.97
CA LYS A 81 20.75 1.16 14.37
C LYS A 81 21.60 1.47 13.13
N ALA A 82 21.83 0.46 12.29
CA ALA A 82 22.62 0.62 11.09
C ALA A 82 21.86 1.42 10.01
N ASP A 83 22.57 2.26 9.27
CA ASP A 83 21.97 3.10 8.22
C ASP A 83 21.47 2.29 7.04
N ALA A 84 22.20 1.22 6.66
CA ALA A 84 21.92 0.41 5.49
C ALA A 84 22.29 -1.07 5.67
N ILE A 85 21.64 -1.94 4.90
CA ILE A 85 22.09 -3.31 4.65
C ILE A 85 22.91 -3.28 3.37
N VAL A 86 24.19 -3.66 3.44
CA VAL A 86 25.10 -3.64 2.29
C VAL A 86 25.29 -5.05 1.73
N THR A 87 25.14 -5.21 0.42
CA THR A 87 25.25 -6.52 -0.23
C THR A 87 26.22 -6.49 -1.41
N ALA A 88 26.91 -7.62 -1.62
CA ALA A 88 27.94 -7.77 -2.67
C ALA A 88 27.37 -8.16 -4.05
N HIS A 89 26.16 -7.69 -4.40
CA HIS A 89 25.64 -7.89 -5.76
C HIS A 89 26.52 -7.14 -6.77
N HIS A 90 26.80 -7.79 -7.89
CA HIS A 90 27.69 -7.30 -8.93
C HIS A 90 26.96 -7.20 -10.28
N ARG A 91 27.69 -6.76 -11.31
CA ARG A 91 27.13 -6.49 -12.66
C ARG A 91 26.47 -7.73 -13.27
N ASP A 92 27.08 -8.89 -13.12
CA ASP A 92 26.56 -10.13 -13.70
C ASP A 92 25.24 -10.52 -13.03
N ASP A 93 25.07 -10.29 -11.71
CA ASP A 93 23.80 -10.46 -11.01
C ASP A 93 22.72 -9.51 -11.56
N GLN A 94 23.10 -8.31 -11.97
CA GLN A 94 22.20 -7.35 -12.61
C GLN A 94 21.68 -7.87 -13.95
N VAL A 95 22.60 -8.34 -14.81
CA VAL A 95 22.25 -8.94 -16.11
C VAL A 95 21.32 -10.14 -15.91
N GLU A 96 21.66 -11.05 -15.00
CA GLU A 96 20.81 -12.22 -14.67
C GLU A 96 19.40 -11.78 -14.21
N THR A 97 19.33 -10.76 -13.40
CA THR A 97 18.05 -10.24 -12.89
C THR A 97 17.19 -9.65 -14.00
N ILE A 98 17.76 -8.87 -14.88
CA ILE A 98 17.05 -8.27 -16.04
C ILE A 98 16.54 -9.38 -16.96
N LEU A 99 17.41 -10.34 -17.32
CA LEU A 99 17.03 -11.47 -18.18
C LEU A 99 15.88 -12.29 -17.59
N GLN A 100 15.95 -12.61 -16.31
CA GLN A 100 14.85 -13.33 -15.63
C GLN A 100 13.52 -12.57 -15.71
N LYS A 101 13.55 -11.24 -15.55
CA LYS A 101 12.35 -10.41 -15.67
C LYS A 101 11.81 -10.37 -17.10
N ILE A 102 12.68 -10.30 -18.10
CA ILE A 102 12.30 -10.37 -19.52
C ILE A 102 11.64 -11.71 -19.83
N PHE A 103 12.27 -12.83 -19.47
CA PHE A 103 11.76 -14.18 -19.76
C PHE A 103 10.44 -14.49 -19.02
N ARG A 104 10.18 -13.85 -17.88
CA ARG A 104 8.90 -13.94 -17.17
C ARG A 104 7.82 -13.00 -17.74
N GLY A 105 8.12 -12.23 -18.78
CA GLY A 105 7.18 -11.30 -19.41
C GLY A 105 6.80 -10.13 -18.49
N SER A 106 7.73 -9.67 -17.65
CA SER A 106 7.50 -8.50 -16.78
C SER A 106 7.38 -7.22 -17.63
N ALA A 107 6.68 -6.22 -17.07
CA ALA A 107 6.55 -4.90 -17.72
C ALA A 107 7.93 -4.19 -17.85
N PRO A 108 8.08 -3.25 -18.80
CA PRO A 108 9.33 -2.54 -19.01
C PRO A 108 9.92 -1.88 -17.75
N THR A 109 9.10 -1.33 -16.87
CA THR A 109 9.54 -0.75 -15.59
C THR A 109 10.34 -1.73 -14.74
N ALA A 110 10.06 -3.03 -14.84
CA ALA A 110 10.78 -4.06 -14.09
C ALA A 110 12.20 -4.32 -14.64
N TRP A 111 12.52 -3.92 -15.87
CA TRP A 111 13.84 -4.14 -16.48
C TRP A 111 14.95 -3.24 -15.92
N GLN A 112 14.62 -2.32 -15.01
CA GLN A 112 15.63 -1.57 -14.25
C GLN A 112 16.58 -2.49 -13.47
N GLY A 113 16.18 -3.74 -13.23
CA GLY A 113 16.97 -4.67 -12.44
C GLY A 113 16.99 -4.29 -10.95
N MET A 114 18.20 -4.28 -10.37
CA MET A 114 18.45 -3.85 -8.98
C MET A 114 18.94 -2.40 -8.99
N ARG A 115 18.47 -1.60 -8.03
CA ARG A 115 18.99 -0.26 -7.78
C ARG A 115 20.25 -0.33 -6.94
N VAL A 116 21.21 0.59 -7.15
CA VAL A 116 22.39 0.73 -6.28
C VAL A 116 21.94 1.01 -4.85
N TRP A 117 20.95 1.88 -4.69
CA TRP A 117 20.26 2.16 -3.44
C TRP A 117 18.75 2.05 -3.63
N ASP A 118 18.06 1.32 -2.76
CA ASP A 118 16.60 1.16 -2.84
C ASP A 118 15.84 1.65 -1.59
N GLY A 119 16.53 2.41 -0.71
CA GLY A 119 15.98 2.90 0.55
C GLY A 119 16.38 2.03 1.76
N GLU A 120 16.78 0.79 1.55
CA GLU A 120 17.20 -0.13 2.60
C GLU A 120 18.52 -0.86 2.25
N LEU A 121 18.64 -1.31 1.01
CA LEU A 121 19.76 -2.10 0.50
C LEU A 121 20.71 -1.24 -0.33
N PHE A 122 21.98 -1.28 0.03
CA PHE A 122 23.06 -0.64 -0.73
C PHE A 122 23.91 -1.69 -1.45
N ARG A 123 24.12 -1.52 -2.76
CA ARG A 123 24.82 -2.46 -3.65
C ARG A 123 26.00 -1.76 -4.35
N PRO A 124 27.07 -1.44 -3.61
CA PRO A 124 28.17 -0.63 -4.17
C PRO A 124 28.94 -1.30 -5.30
N LEU A 125 28.86 -2.64 -5.39
CA LEU A 125 29.61 -3.40 -6.40
C LEU A 125 28.83 -3.64 -7.71
N LEU A 126 27.64 -3.08 -7.86
CA LEU A 126 26.74 -3.36 -8.97
C LEU A 126 27.31 -2.94 -10.36
N SER A 127 28.28 -2.04 -10.39
CA SER A 127 28.96 -1.60 -11.61
C SER A 127 30.15 -2.49 -12.00
N PHE A 128 30.62 -3.37 -11.13
CA PHE A 128 31.77 -4.21 -11.35
C PHE A 128 31.37 -5.63 -11.75
N SER A 129 32.09 -6.22 -12.72
CA SER A 129 31.88 -7.63 -13.05
C SER A 129 32.46 -8.56 -11.98
N LYS A 130 31.96 -9.80 -11.94
CA LYS A 130 32.54 -10.85 -11.12
C LYS A 130 34.04 -11.02 -11.41
N GLN A 131 34.46 -10.93 -12.68
CA GLN A 131 35.86 -11.03 -13.05
C GLN A 131 36.70 -9.88 -12.48
N ASN A 132 36.18 -8.64 -12.48
CA ASN A 132 36.86 -7.52 -11.81
C ASN A 132 37.08 -7.80 -10.33
N LEU A 133 36.06 -8.34 -9.64
CA LEU A 133 36.15 -8.66 -8.22
C LEU A 133 37.13 -9.81 -7.93
N LEU A 134 37.18 -10.82 -8.79
CA LEU A 134 38.15 -11.91 -8.66
C LEU A 134 39.58 -11.38 -8.85
N THR A 135 39.82 -10.61 -9.91
CA THR A 135 41.15 -9.99 -10.16
C THR A 135 41.58 -9.10 -8.99
N PHE A 136 40.64 -8.36 -8.40
CA PHE A 136 40.90 -7.55 -7.21
C PHE A 136 41.25 -8.41 -5.99
N CYS A 137 40.52 -9.50 -5.76
CA CYS A 137 40.84 -10.42 -4.66
C CYS A 137 42.23 -11.06 -4.81
N ASP A 138 42.59 -11.46 -6.04
CA ASP A 138 43.91 -12.04 -6.31
C ASP A 138 45.02 -11.01 -6.12
N ALA A 139 44.84 -9.77 -6.61
CA ALA A 139 45.84 -8.70 -6.48
C ALA A 139 46.10 -8.28 -5.04
N GLU A 140 45.05 -8.27 -4.20
CA GLU A 140 45.15 -7.89 -2.79
C GLU A 140 45.34 -9.12 -1.85
N ALA A 141 45.54 -10.31 -2.42
CA ALA A 141 45.66 -11.58 -1.67
C ALA A 141 44.51 -11.84 -0.69
N ILE A 142 43.29 -11.47 -1.09
CA ILE A 142 42.06 -11.62 -0.27
C ILE A 142 41.63 -13.09 -0.35
N PRO A 143 41.51 -13.83 0.77
CA PRO A 143 41.02 -15.19 0.74
C PRO A 143 39.52 -15.22 0.40
N PHE A 144 39.16 -16.12 -0.51
CA PHE A 144 37.77 -16.39 -0.85
C PHE A 144 37.55 -17.85 -1.21
N ARG A 145 36.29 -18.30 -1.13
CA ARG A 145 35.91 -19.66 -1.52
C ARG A 145 34.95 -19.62 -2.69
N THR A 146 35.06 -20.63 -3.55
CA THR A 146 34.14 -20.81 -4.67
C THR A 146 33.07 -21.84 -4.31
N ASP A 147 31.84 -21.47 -4.35
CA ASP A 147 30.71 -22.36 -4.07
C ASP A 147 30.49 -23.33 -5.25
N LYS A 148 30.70 -24.62 -4.98
CA LYS A 148 30.53 -25.69 -5.98
C LYS A 148 29.08 -25.88 -6.42
N SER A 149 28.09 -25.51 -5.61
CA SER A 149 26.68 -25.61 -5.97
C SER A 149 26.29 -24.67 -7.13
N ASN A 150 27.09 -23.64 -7.39
CA ASN A 150 26.92 -22.77 -8.55
C ASN A 150 27.10 -23.50 -9.90
N LYS A 151 27.65 -24.72 -9.92
CA LYS A 151 27.82 -25.53 -11.14
C LYS A 151 26.56 -26.31 -11.56
N SER A 152 25.57 -26.46 -10.69
CA SER A 152 24.30 -27.10 -11.03
C SER A 152 23.43 -26.15 -11.83
N SER A 153 22.96 -26.55 -13.03
CA SER A 153 22.03 -25.78 -13.86
C SER A 153 20.55 -26.02 -13.54
N GLU A 154 20.27 -26.63 -12.39
CA GLU A 154 18.91 -27.00 -11.97
C GLU A 154 18.00 -25.77 -11.74
N TYR A 155 18.58 -24.63 -11.42
CA TYR A 155 17.88 -23.38 -11.20
C TYR A 155 18.07 -22.39 -12.37
N ALA A 156 17.03 -21.68 -12.72
CA ALA A 156 17.04 -20.72 -13.84
C ALA A 156 18.23 -19.75 -13.80
N ARG A 157 18.63 -19.28 -12.62
CA ARG A 157 19.78 -18.38 -12.43
C ARG A 157 21.12 -19.07 -12.77
N ASN A 158 21.27 -20.30 -12.31
CA ASN A 158 22.46 -21.08 -12.62
C ASN A 158 22.53 -21.47 -14.10
N PHE A 159 21.38 -21.80 -14.72
CA PHE A 159 21.30 -22.02 -16.15
C PHE A 159 21.76 -20.77 -16.93
N LEU A 160 21.28 -19.60 -16.57
CA LEU A 160 21.70 -18.33 -17.19
C LEU A 160 23.21 -18.17 -17.10
N ARG A 161 23.81 -18.42 -15.95
CA ARG A 161 25.24 -18.25 -15.66
C ARG A 161 26.11 -19.29 -16.36
N ASN A 162 25.72 -20.55 -16.31
CA ASN A 162 26.59 -21.66 -16.71
C ASN A 162 26.43 -22.08 -18.16
N GLU A 163 25.24 -21.86 -18.76
CA GLU A 163 24.92 -22.33 -20.11
C GLU A 163 24.57 -21.19 -21.05
N PHE A 164 23.70 -20.25 -20.63
CA PHE A 164 23.24 -19.19 -21.51
C PHE A 164 24.32 -18.14 -21.76
N THR A 165 24.89 -17.56 -20.69
CA THR A 165 25.92 -16.50 -20.80
C THR A 165 27.10 -16.92 -21.67
N PRO A 166 27.78 -18.10 -21.51
CA PRO A 166 28.90 -18.47 -22.34
C PRO A 166 28.54 -18.63 -23.82
N LYS A 167 27.30 -19.07 -24.12
CA LYS A 167 26.83 -19.16 -25.52
C LYS A 167 26.60 -17.77 -26.10
N MET A 168 26.04 -16.86 -25.35
CA MET A 168 25.80 -15.49 -25.79
C MET A 168 27.11 -14.73 -25.99
N ASP A 169 28.11 -14.93 -25.15
CA ASP A 169 29.45 -14.34 -25.31
C ASP A 169 30.11 -14.71 -26.62
N SER A 170 29.91 -15.96 -27.04
CA SER A 170 30.47 -16.43 -28.31
C SER A 170 29.73 -15.96 -29.54
N LEU A 171 28.38 -15.80 -29.46
CA LEU A 171 27.51 -15.45 -30.58
C LEU A 171 27.35 -13.93 -30.73
N PHE A 172 27.29 -13.19 -29.63
CA PHE A 172 27.02 -11.77 -29.60
C PHE A 172 27.96 -11.04 -28.63
N PRO A 173 29.24 -10.89 -28.94
CA PRO A 173 30.19 -10.23 -28.05
C PRO A 173 29.70 -8.85 -27.59
N GLY A 174 29.69 -8.61 -26.29
CA GLY A 174 29.21 -7.35 -25.69
C GLY A 174 27.70 -7.27 -25.48
N TRP A 175 26.95 -8.34 -25.68
CA TRP A 175 25.49 -8.42 -25.45
C TRP A 175 25.04 -7.94 -24.04
N GLU A 176 25.87 -8.17 -23.02
CA GLU A 176 25.59 -7.73 -21.65
C GLU A 176 25.38 -6.22 -21.56
N LYS A 177 26.17 -5.44 -22.34
CA LYS A 177 26.01 -3.98 -22.38
C LYS A 177 24.63 -3.59 -22.90
N ASN A 178 24.12 -4.33 -23.88
CA ASN A 178 22.81 -4.08 -24.48
C ASN A 178 21.70 -4.44 -23.48
N ILE A 179 21.87 -5.52 -22.69
CA ILE A 179 20.92 -5.84 -21.60
C ILE A 179 20.95 -4.78 -20.50
N LEU A 180 22.14 -4.30 -20.12
CA LEU A 180 22.26 -3.25 -19.10
C LEU A 180 21.68 -1.91 -19.59
N SER A 181 21.76 -1.58 -20.88
CA SER A 181 21.13 -0.36 -21.41
C SER A 181 19.61 -0.35 -21.29
N LEU A 182 18.97 -1.51 -21.17
CA LEU A 182 17.53 -1.60 -20.89
C LEU A 182 17.14 -0.93 -19.56
N THR A 183 18.10 -0.81 -18.64
CA THR A 183 17.87 -0.07 -17.38
C THR A 183 17.53 1.40 -17.64
N GLU A 184 18.23 2.06 -18.56
CA GLU A 184 17.99 3.47 -18.94
C GLU A 184 16.63 3.61 -19.64
N HIS A 185 16.32 2.67 -20.54
CA HIS A 185 15.01 2.66 -21.22
C HIS A 185 13.88 2.45 -20.22
N ALA A 186 14.06 1.56 -19.25
CA ALA A 186 13.08 1.32 -18.19
C ALA A 186 12.87 2.54 -17.29
N GLN A 187 13.95 3.24 -16.92
CA GLN A 187 13.89 4.49 -16.16
C GLN A 187 13.17 5.61 -16.93
N THR A 188 13.50 5.76 -18.21
CA THR A 188 12.84 6.73 -19.09
C THR A 188 11.34 6.44 -19.20
N PHE A 189 10.99 5.17 -19.36
CA PHE A 189 9.58 4.76 -19.42
C PHE A 189 8.86 5.04 -18.07
N GLU A 190 9.48 4.69 -16.96
CA GLU A 190 8.91 4.97 -15.62
C GLU A 190 8.71 6.47 -15.40
N ALA A 191 9.73 7.28 -15.70
CA ALA A 191 9.63 8.74 -15.57
C ALA A 191 8.49 9.31 -16.43
N SER A 192 8.36 8.82 -17.67
CA SER A 192 7.29 9.23 -18.59
C SER A 192 5.90 8.84 -18.03
N MET A 193 5.78 7.64 -17.49
CA MET A 193 4.51 7.19 -16.87
C MET A 193 4.17 7.98 -15.61
N ASN A 194 5.15 8.34 -14.78
CA ASN A 194 4.95 9.19 -13.62
C ASN A 194 4.44 10.59 -14.03
N ILE A 195 5.05 11.21 -15.03
CA ILE A 195 4.58 12.51 -15.56
C ILE A 195 3.12 12.41 -16.02
N LEU A 196 2.76 11.38 -16.78
CA LEU A 196 1.39 11.17 -17.24
C LEU A 196 0.43 10.89 -16.08
N ALA A 197 0.86 10.11 -15.09
CA ALA A 197 0.08 9.83 -13.90
C ALA A 197 -0.23 11.12 -13.13
N ASP A 198 0.77 11.97 -12.91
CA ASP A 198 0.64 13.26 -12.19
C ASP A 198 -0.26 14.24 -12.95
N GLN A 199 -0.30 14.18 -14.30
CA GLN A 199 -1.19 15.00 -15.11
C GLN A 199 -2.66 14.60 -14.98
N VAL A 200 -2.94 13.31 -14.81
CA VAL A 200 -4.32 12.77 -14.81
C VAL A 200 -4.82 12.41 -13.41
N SER A 201 -3.98 12.43 -12.39
CA SER A 201 -4.38 12.08 -11.01
C SER A 201 -3.89 13.11 -9.99
N SER A 202 -4.45 13.01 -8.82
CA SER A 202 -4.02 13.67 -7.58
C SER A 202 -4.03 12.60 -6.48
N SER A 203 -3.48 12.89 -5.31
CA SER A 203 -3.15 11.92 -4.24
C SER A 203 -4.15 10.76 -4.03
N ASN A 204 -5.44 10.98 -4.26
CA ASN A 204 -6.48 9.96 -3.99
C ASN A 204 -7.63 9.93 -5.01
N PHE A 205 -7.44 10.53 -6.17
CA PHE A 205 -8.42 10.42 -7.26
C PHE A 205 -7.78 10.62 -8.64
N ILE A 206 -8.45 10.07 -9.67
CA ILE A 206 -8.09 10.19 -11.08
C ILE A 206 -9.14 11.10 -11.75
N HIS A 207 -8.68 12.12 -12.47
CA HIS A 207 -9.53 13.00 -13.28
C HIS A 207 -10.00 12.24 -14.52
N ARG A 208 -11.29 11.92 -14.58
CA ARG A 208 -11.88 11.09 -15.66
C ARG A 208 -11.65 11.64 -17.05
N GLU A 209 -11.94 12.92 -17.26
CA GLU A 209 -11.79 13.59 -18.55
C GLU A 209 -10.35 13.45 -19.07
N LYS A 210 -9.37 13.88 -18.27
CA LYS A 210 -7.95 13.77 -18.62
C LYS A 210 -7.48 12.32 -18.84
N PHE A 211 -7.97 11.39 -18.01
CA PHE A 211 -7.63 9.97 -18.16
C PHE A 211 -8.21 9.39 -19.45
N ASN A 212 -9.40 9.84 -19.87
CA ASN A 212 -10.04 9.39 -21.10
C ASN A 212 -9.37 9.93 -22.36
N GLU A 213 -8.76 11.11 -22.28
CA GLU A 213 -7.96 11.69 -23.38
C GLU A 213 -6.68 10.87 -23.64
N LEU A 214 -6.22 10.07 -22.70
CA LEU A 214 -5.07 9.22 -22.92
C LEU A 214 -5.32 8.18 -24.01
N PRO A 215 -4.34 7.93 -24.91
CA PRO A 215 -4.39 6.80 -25.83
C PRO A 215 -4.63 5.47 -25.08
N ALA A 216 -5.49 4.61 -25.62
CA ALA A 216 -5.88 3.36 -24.97
C ALA A 216 -4.67 2.49 -24.54
N ILE A 217 -3.60 2.49 -25.35
CA ILE A 217 -2.37 1.76 -25.05
C ILE A 217 -1.66 2.26 -23.77
N LEU A 218 -1.82 3.53 -23.40
CA LEU A 218 -1.19 4.13 -22.24
C LEU A 218 -2.04 4.01 -20.97
N LYS A 219 -3.37 3.91 -21.08
CA LYS A 219 -4.29 3.90 -19.94
C LYS A 219 -3.92 2.83 -18.90
N THR A 220 -3.64 1.62 -19.34
CA THR A 220 -3.27 0.51 -18.43
C THR A 220 -1.94 0.77 -17.72
N ALA A 221 -0.94 1.32 -18.42
CA ALA A 221 0.37 1.61 -17.85
C ALA A 221 0.30 2.79 -16.86
N VAL A 222 -0.42 3.85 -17.23
CA VAL A 222 -0.63 5.03 -16.35
C VAL A 222 -1.42 4.63 -15.11
N LEU A 223 -2.49 3.84 -15.27
CA LEU A 223 -3.28 3.35 -14.13
C LEU A 223 -2.43 2.50 -13.18
N LYS A 224 -1.60 1.61 -13.74
CA LYS A 224 -0.63 0.84 -12.94
C LYS A 224 0.26 1.77 -12.11
N THR A 225 0.83 2.79 -12.74
CA THR A 225 1.70 3.75 -12.05
C THR A 225 0.97 4.48 -10.91
N ILE A 226 -0.29 4.89 -11.13
CA ILE A 226 -1.11 5.53 -10.10
C ILE A 226 -1.36 4.59 -8.92
N LEU A 227 -1.69 3.32 -9.20
CA LEU A 227 -1.91 2.31 -8.15
C LEU A 227 -0.64 2.02 -7.36
N ASP A 228 0.51 1.93 -8.02
CA ASP A 228 1.81 1.75 -7.35
C ASP A 228 2.15 2.96 -6.45
N GLN A 229 1.89 4.19 -6.91
CA GLN A 229 2.10 5.42 -6.12
C GLN A 229 1.25 5.47 -4.83
N VAL A 230 0.07 4.84 -4.83
CA VAL A 230 -0.78 4.74 -3.63
C VAL A 230 -0.50 3.50 -2.78
N GLY A 231 0.59 2.78 -3.06
CA GLY A 231 1.06 1.66 -2.24
C GLY A 231 0.44 0.30 -2.56
N LEU A 232 -0.16 0.14 -3.75
CA LEU A 232 -0.78 -1.12 -4.21
C LEU A 232 0.12 -1.95 -5.13
N GLU A 233 1.43 -1.75 -5.09
CA GLU A 233 2.35 -2.49 -5.95
C GLU A 233 2.20 -4.01 -5.77
N GLY A 234 1.87 -4.71 -6.86
CA GLY A 234 1.73 -6.17 -6.87
C GLY A 234 0.39 -6.72 -6.36
N GLU A 235 -0.54 -5.89 -5.89
CA GLU A 235 -1.85 -6.32 -5.37
C GLU A 235 -2.90 -6.55 -6.47
N TYR A 236 -2.54 -6.39 -7.74
CA TYR A 236 -3.47 -6.50 -8.88
C TYR A 236 -2.92 -7.37 -10.01
N SER A 237 -3.81 -8.08 -10.70
CA SER A 237 -3.48 -8.86 -11.90
C SER A 237 -3.54 -8.01 -13.18
N LYS A 238 -2.92 -8.52 -14.25
CA LYS A 238 -3.02 -7.90 -15.59
C LYS A 238 -4.47 -7.80 -16.09
N GLY A 239 -5.32 -8.74 -15.72
CA GLY A 239 -6.75 -8.75 -16.06
C GLY A 239 -7.49 -7.61 -15.38
N GLN A 240 -7.29 -7.45 -14.08
CA GLN A 240 -7.86 -6.35 -13.29
C GLN A 240 -7.44 -4.98 -13.82
N LEU A 241 -6.16 -4.78 -14.17
CA LEU A 241 -5.71 -3.53 -14.75
C LEU A 241 -6.41 -3.18 -16.07
N LYS A 242 -6.69 -4.17 -16.92
CA LYS A 242 -7.44 -3.95 -18.17
C LYS A 242 -8.89 -3.57 -17.89
N GLU A 243 -9.55 -4.29 -16.98
CA GLU A 243 -10.92 -3.97 -16.56
C GLU A 243 -11.01 -2.55 -15.97
N LEU A 244 -10.04 -2.17 -15.15
CA LEU A 244 -9.95 -0.85 -14.55
C LEU A 244 -9.65 0.27 -15.57
N ALA A 245 -8.88 -0.02 -16.60
CA ALA A 245 -8.62 0.95 -17.67
C ALA A 245 -9.91 1.34 -18.43
N GLU A 246 -10.93 0.46 -18.38
CA GLU A 246 -12.27 0.70 -18.92
C GLU A 246 -13.26 1.25 -17.89
N VAL A 247 -12.78 1.66 -16.72
CA VAL A 247 -13.62 2.11 -15.58
C VAL A 247 -14.58 3.23 -15.96
N ASP A 248 -14.27 4.01 -16.99
CA ASP A 248 -15.14 5.08 -17.47
C ASP A 248 -16.46 4.56 -18.06
N SER A 249 -16.50 3.33 -18.56
CA SER A 249 -17.72 2.66 -19.04
C SER A 249 -18.65 2.23 -17.91
N LEU A 250 -18.19 2.22 -16.66
CA LEU A 250 -18.97 1.80 -15.50
C LEU A 250 -20.01 2.87 -15.11
N GLN A 251 -21.09 2.44 -14.46
CA GLN A 251 -22.08 3.36 -13.91
C GLN A 251 -21.53 4.17 -12.73
N THR A 252 -21.98 5.42 -12.60
CA THR A 252 -21.62 6.28 -11.44
C THR A 252 -22.02 5.61 -10.12
N GLY A 253 -21.10 5.60 -9.16
CA GLY A 253 -21.28 4.94 -7.87
C GLY A 253 -20.80 3.49 -7.84
N LYS A 254 -20.41 2.88 -8.97
CA LYS A 254 -19.85 1.53 -8.97
C LYS A 254 -18.48 1.52 -8.29
N LYS A 255 -18.25 0.49 -7.49
CA LYS A 255 -17.03 0.25 -6.74
C LYS A 255 -16.31 -0.97 -7.30
N LEU A 256 -14.99 -0.88 -7.42
CA LEU A 256 -14.11 -1.98 -7.78
C LEU A 256 -13.09 -2.13 -6.65
N ARG A 257 -12.95 -3.36 -6.12
CA ARG A 257 -11.98 -3.68 -5.05
C ARG A 257 -10.67 -4.17 -5.66
N ILE A 258 -9.56 -3.62 -5.16
CA ILE A 258 -8.19 -4.08 -5.47
C ILE A 258 -7.41 -4.09 -4.17
N GLY A 259 -6.97 -5.27 -3.73
CA GLY A 259 -6.29 -5.40 -2.45
C GLY A 259 -7.12 -4.78 -1.33
N ASN A 260 -6.50 -3.87 -0.59
CA ASN A 260 -7.09 -3.11 0.50
C ASN A 260 -7.65 -1.73 0.09
N VAL A 261 -7.91 -1.52 -1.21
CA VAL A 261 -8.38 -0.25 -1.76
C VAL A 261 -9.63 -0.43 -2.60
N LEU A 262 -10.51 0.56 -2.54
CA LEU A 262 -11.69 0.70 -3.38
C LEU A 262 -11.48 1.81 -4.40
N LEU A 263 -11.70 1.48 -5.67
CA LEU A 263 -11.86 2.46 -6.74
C LEU A 263 -13.36 2.74 -6.91
N ILE A 264 -13.73 3.99 -6.72
CA ILE A 264 -15.12 4.43 -6.78
C ILE A 264 -15.30 5.37 -7.96
N ARG A 265 -16.10 4.96 -8.94
CA ARG A 265 -16.40 5.78 -10.09
C ARG A 265 -17.41 6.87 -9.68
N ASP A 266 -17.01 8.15 -9.68
CA ASP A 266 -17.89 9.30 -9.50
C ASP A 266 -18.09 10.03 -10.85
N ARG A 267 -18.86 11.14 -10.88
CA ARG A 267 -19.22 11.86 -12.11
C ARG A 267 -18.00 12.31 -12.90
N ASN A 268 -17.07 13.02 -12.26
CA ASN A 268 -15.91 13.64 -12.90
C ASN A 268 -14.58 13.01 -12.51
N GLU A 269 -14.59 12.06 -11.58
CA GLU A 269 -13.38 11.48 -11.00
C GLU A 269 -13.57 10.01 -10.66
N ILE A 270 -12.46 9.28 -10.55
CA ILE A 270 -12.41 7.96 -9.95
C ILE A 270 -11.62 8.12 -8.65
N ARG A 271 -12.27 7.88 -7.52
CA ARG A 271 -11.62 7.97 -6.21
C ARG A 271 -10.91 6.70 -5.84
N ILE A 272 -9.81 6.87 -5.17
CA ILE A 272 -9.01 5.80 -4.60
C ILE A 272 -9.16 5.93 -3.08
N GLU A 273 -9.89 5.03 -2.45
CA GLU A 273 -10.15 5.05 -1.01
C GLU A 273 -9.67 3.75 -0.38
N PRO A 274 -9.11 3.77 0.85
CA PRO A 274 -8.82 2.54 1.57
C PRO A 274 -10.10 1.71 1.71
N ASP A 275 -10.01 0.41 1.41
CA ASP A 275 -11.07 -0.53 1.73
C ASP A 275 -11.02 -0.78 3.24
N LYS A 276 -11.72 0.05 3.96
CA LYS A 276 -11.95 -0.24 5.36
C LYS A 276 -12.90 -1.44 5.37
N GLU A 277 -12.36 -2.63 5.58
CA GLU A 277 -13.20 -3.75 5.97
C GLU A 277 -14.19 -3.24 7.02
N ASP A 278 -15.47 -3.59 6.84
CA ASP A 278 -16.56 -3.29 7.78
C ASP A 278 -16.30 -3.99 9.14
N GLY A 279 -15.16 -3.71 9.74
CA GLY A 279 -14.73 -4.16 11.05
C GLY A 279 -15.15 -3.22 12.18
N ASP A 280 -16.01 -2.25 11.88
CA ASP A 280 -16.54 -1.36 12.91
C ASP A 280 -17.90 -1.88 13.37
N SER A 281 -17.88 -2.69 14.42
CA SER A 281 -19.07 -3.15 15.17
C SER A 281 -19.88 -2.00 15.83
N ASP A 282 -19.50 -0.76 15.60
CA ASP A 282 -20.17 0.46 16.05
C ASP A 282 -21.14 1.07 15.01
N LYS A 283 -21.77 0.23 14.17
CA LYS A 283 -22.78 0.72 13.21
C LYS A 283 -23.99 1.35 13.91
N ILE A 284 -24.22 1.04 15.16
CA ILE A 284 -25.38 1.49 15.94
C ILE A 284 -24.90 2.06 17.29
N ALA A 285 -25.23 3.33 17.56
CA ALA A 285 -25.03 3.95 18.87
C ALA A 285 -26.37 4.22 19.52
N ILE A 286 -26.61 3.65 20.69
CA ILE A 286 -27.84 3.85 21.48
C ILE A 286 -27.68 5.05 22.42
N LEU A 287 -28.63 5.98 22.35
CA LEU A 287 -28.68 7.19 23.16
C LEU A 287 -29.86 7.11 24.14
N GLU A 288 -29.56 6.88 25.40
CA GLU A 288 -30.57 6.89 26.48
C GLU A 288 -30.83 8.33 26.95
N LYS A 289 -32.09 8.72 27.16
CA LYS A 289 -32.50 10.08 27.58
C LYS A 289 -31.71 10.57 28.82
N ARG A 290 -31.55 9.72 29.85
CA ARG A 290 -30.81 10.02 31.08
C ARG A 290 -29.30 10.35 30.84
N LEU A 291 -28.68 9.78 29.79
CA LEU A 291 -27.27 10.03 29.49
C LEU A 291 -27.12 11.33 28.70
N VAL A 292 -28.04 11.61 27.80
CA VAL A 292 -28.04 12.81 26.97
C VAL A 292 -28.25 14.09 27.77
N ASP A 293 -28.84 13.98 28.94
CA ASP A 293 -29.00 15.08 29.92
C ASP A 293 -27.64 15.60 30.40
N LYS A 294 -26.65 14.69 30.58
CA LYS A 294 -25.26 15.02 30.95
C LYS A 294 -24.35 15.37 29.75
N ALA A 295 -24.85 15.38 28.55
CA ALA A 295 -24.13 15.44 27.27
C ALA A 295 -23.38 14.14 26.93
N VAL A 296 -23.72 13.56 25.79
CA VAL A 296 -23.09 12.35 25.24
C VAL A 296 -22.43 12.68 23.91
N GLU A 297 -21.23 12.19 23.71
CA GLU A 297 -20.53 12.26 22.43
C GLU A 297 -20.49 10.85 21.81
N LYS A 298 -20.94 10.75 20.56
CA LYS A 298 -20.89 9.52 19.74
C LYS A 298 -20.52 9.90 18.31
N ARG A 299 -19.51 9.23 17.74
CA ARG A 299 -19.03 9.46 16.35
C ARG A 299 -18.69 10.93 16.03
N GLY A 300 -18.05 11.66 16.97
CA GLY A 300 -17.74 13.08 16.79
C GLY A 300 -18.97 14.00 16.81
N ILE A 301 -20.11 13.50 17.30
CA ILE A 301 -21.37 14.25 17.40
C ILE A 301 -21.77 14.34 18.86
N LYS A 302 -21.96 15.56 19.34
CA LYS A 302 -22.34 15.84 20.72
C LYS A 302 -23.83 16.08 20.86
N PHE A 303 -24.50 15.25 21.64
CA PHE A 303 -25.90 15.29 21.95
C PHE A 303 -26.11 15.85 23.37
N ARG A 304 -27.04 16.78 23.52
CA ARG A 304 -27.38 17.34 24.84
C ARG A 304 -28.84 17.81 24.90
N LEU A 305 -29.52 17.51 26.02
CA LEU A 305 -30.80 18.09 26.32
C LEU A 305 -30.64 19.50 26.91
N LYS A 306 -31.53 20.41 26.50
CA LYS A 306 -31.58 21.79 27.00
C LYS A 306 -33.04 22.21 27.20
N SER A 307 -33.28 23.04 28.23
CA SER A 307 -34.58 23.69 28.48
C SER A 307 -34.83 24.95 27.67
N ARG A 308 -33.85 25.38 26.84
CA ARG A 308 -33.95 26.58 25.99
C ARG A 308 -33.31 26.33 24.62
N LEU A 309 -33.83 26.99 23.61
CA LEU A 309 -33.26 26.98 22.27
C LEU A 309 -31.80 27.50 22.27
N SER A 310 -30.95 26.84 21.53
CA SER A 310 -29.54 27.19 21.41
C SER A 310 -29.25 27.79 20.03
N LYS A 311 -28.88 29.07 19.98
CA LYS A 311 -28.45 29.72 18.72
C LYS A 311 -27.19 29.11 18.10
N LYS A 312 -26.43 28.28 18.86
CA LYS A 312 -25.18 27.65 18.43
C LYS A 312 -25.34 26.18 18.06
N ALA A 313 -26.52 25.57 18.20
CA ALA A 313 -26.71 24.17 17.84
C ALA A 313 -26.86 24.01 16.33
N SER A 314 -26.21 23.01 15.78
CA SER A 314 -26.29 22.67 14.36
C SER A 314 -27.65 22.10 13.97
N LEU A 315 -28.23 21.26 14.82
CA LEU A 315 -29.60 20.76 14.71
C LEU A 315 -30.29 20.79 16.06
N GLN A 316 -31.61 21.02 16.06
CA GLN A 316 -32.42 21.03 17.28
C GLN A 316 -33.76 20.32 17.03
N LEU A 317 -34.13 19.43 17.94
CA LEU A 317 -35.35 18.64 17.86
C LEU A 317 -36.14 18.83 19.17
N ASP A 318 -37.46 18.69 19.10
CA ASP A 318 -38.32 18.64 20.26
C ASP A 318 -38.17 17.28 20.98
N SER A 319 -37.51 17.27 22.12
CA SER A 319 -37.20 16.04 22.87
C SER A 319 -38.43 15.27 23.33
N ASP A 320 -39.55 15.96 23.52
CA ASP A 320 -40.79 15.36 24.06
C ASP A 320 -41.56 14.61 22.98
N LYS A 321 -41.21 14.82 21.69
CA LYS A 321 -41.76 14.11 20.54
C LYS A 321 -40.95 12.88 20.13
N LEU A 322 -39.81 12.59 20.80
CA LEU A 322 -38.90 11.52 20.41
C LEU A 322 -39.21 10.23 21.19
N ALA A 323 -39.29 9.10 20.48
CA ALA A 323 -39.43 7.78 21.07
C ALA A 323 -38.07 7.26 21.54
N TRP A 324 -37.76 7.47 22.81
CA TRP A 324 -36.52 7.04 23.45
C TRP A 324 -36.50 5.52 23.73
N PRO A 325 -35.33 4.83 23.73
CA PRO A 325 -34.01 5.36 23.42
C PRO A 325 -33.84 5.68 21.93
N LEU A 326 -32.96 6.66 21.63
CA LEU A 326 -32.66 6.98 20.24
C LEU A 326 -31.50 6.12 19.72
N VAL A 327 -31.55 5.82 18.45
CA VAL A 327 -30.54 5.04 17.74
C VAL A 327 -29.90 5.93 16.68
N LEU A 328 -28.57 6.09 16.75
CA LEU A 328 -27.77 6.71 15.72
C LEU A 328 -27.12 5.61 14.87
N ARG A 329 -27.48 5.52 13.59
CA ARG A 329 -26.95 4.50 12.67
C ARG A 329 -26.72 5.08 11.28
N THR A 330 -25.99 4.35 10.45
CA THR A 330 -25.99 4.62 9.01
C THR A 330 -27.38 4.35 8.44
N TRP A 331 -27.77 5.13 7.42
CA TRP A 331 -29.05 4.91 6.74
C TRP A 331 -29.01 3.63 5.90
N GLU A 332 -30.17 3.06 5.64
CA GLU A 332 -30.37 1.82 4.89
C GLU A 332 -31.31 2.04 3.70
N ALA A 333 -31.23 1.14 2.70
CA ALA A 333 -32.12 1.17 1.56
C ALA A 333 -33.56 0.96 2.05
N GLY A 334 -34.46 1.90 1.70
CA GLY A 334 -35.84 1.91 2.17
C GLY A 334 -36.12 2.92 3.27
N ASP A 335 -35.11 3.46 3.94
CA ASP A 335 -35.30 4.53 4.94
C ASP A 335 -36.01 5.73 4.33
N ALA A 336 -37.01 6.21 5.05
CA ALA A 336 -37.79 7.39 4.70
C ALA A 336 -38.05 8.28 5.91
N PHE A 337 -38.15 9.58 5.73
CA PHE A 337 -38.46 10.55 6.78
C PHE A 337 -39.43 11.62 6.26
N HIS A 338 -39.95 12.43 7.13
CA HIS A 338 -40.85 13.55 6.84
C HIS A 338 -40.05 14.87 6.75
N PRO A 339 -39.69 15.38 5.57
CA PRO A 339 -38.95 16.63 5.48
C PRO A 339 -39.73 17.81 6.04
N LEU A 340 -39.04 18.81 6.59
CA LEU A 340 -39.67 20.05 7.06
C LEU A 340 -40.42 20.73 5.95
N GLY A 341 -41.70 21.09 6.21
CA GLY A 341 -42.56 21.84 5.30
C GLY A 341 -43.05 21.06 4.09
N MET A 342 -42.99 19.74 4.10
CA MET A 342 -43.55 18.88 3.05
C MET A 342 -44.61 17.94 3.63
N ASP A 343 -45.70 17.78 2.91
CA ASP A 343 -46.71 16.76 3.21
C ASP A 343 -46.26 15.43 2.59
N GLY A 344 -45.88 14.46 3.44
CA GLY A 344 -45.54 13.13 3.02
C GLY A 344 -44.10 12.71 3.35
N HIS A 345 -43.78 11.46 3.00
CA HIS A 345 -42.45 10.86 3.25
C HIS A 345 -41.54 11.00 2.04
N GLN A 346 -40.27 11.26 2.28
CA GLN A 346 -39.21 11.24 1.29
C GLN A 346 -38.19 10.16 1.64
N LYS A 347 -37.76 9.38 0.65
CA LYS A 347 -36.66 8.44 0.87
C LYS A 347 -35.38 9.19 1.23
N VAL A 348 -34.61 8.67 2.19
CA VAL A 348 -33.32 9.24 2.58
C VAL A 348 -32.36 9.32 1.39
N SER A 349 -32.33 8.27 0.54
CA SER A 349 -31.54 8.25 -0.70
C SER A 349 -31.84 9.44 -1.63
N ASP A 350 -33.13 9.75 -1.80
CA ASP A 350 -33.59 10.83 -2.70
C ASP A 350 -33.27 12.20 -2.07
N HIS A 351 -33.45 12.32 -0.75
CA HIS A 351 -33.08 13.51 -0.01
C HIS A 351 -31.59 13.84 -0.17
N LEU A 352 -30.71 12.85 0.06
CA LEU A 352 -29.26 13.00 -0.10
C LEU A 352 -28.87 13.32 -1.54
N THR A 353 -29.61 12.79 -2.53
CA THR A 353 -29.40 13.10 -3.95
C THR A 353 -29.79 14.55 -4.27
N ASN A 354 -30.96 15.00 -3.79
CA ASN A 354 -31.46 16.35 -4.00
C ASN A 354 -30.57 17.43 -3.36
N ARG A 355 -29.90 17.06 -2.24
CA ARG A 355 -28.87 17.89 -1.58
C ARG A 355 -27.52 17.85 -2.28
N LYS A 356 -27.41 17.14 -3.39
CA LYS A 356 -26.18 16.97 -4.20
C LYS A 356 -25.00 16.39 -3.40
N ILE A 357 -25.28 15.57 -2.38
CA ILE A 357 -24.23 14.88 -1.63
C ILE A 357 -23.57 13.89 -2.57
N PRO A 358 -22.23 13.91 -2.71
CA PRO A 358 -21.48 12.99 -3.54
C PRO A 358 -21.77 11.53 -3.22
N SER A 359 -21.81 10.64 -4.21
CA SER A 359 -22.24 9.25 -4.05
C SER A 359 -21.46 8.50 -2.96
N HIS A 360 -20.15 8.70 -2.88
CA HIS A 360 -19.26 8.10 -1.89
C HIS A 360 -19.45 8.62 -0.45
N LEU A 361 -20.04 9.83 -0.30
CA LEU A 361 -20.35 10.39 1.01
C LEU A 361 -21.76 10.01 1.48
N LYS A 362 -22.68 9.64 0.58
CA LYS A 362 -24.03 9.24 0.97
C LYS A 362 -24.04 8.09 1.96
N GLU A 363 -23.16 7.11 1.80
CA GLU A 363 -23.03 5.95 2.69
C GLU A 363 -22.51 6.31 4.10
N LYS A 364 -21.88 7.48 4.22
CA LYS A 364 -21.39 8.01 5.51
C LYS A 364 -22.44 8.86 6.25
N ALA A 365 -23.58 9.13 5.61
CA ALA A 365 -24.66 9.85 6.26
C ALA A 365 -25.29 9.00 7.35
N LEU A 366 -25.66 9.64 8.46
CA LEU A 366 -26.29 8.98 9.59
C LEU A 366 -27.74 9.38 9.72
N VAL A 367 -28.55 8.50 10.27
CA VAL A 367 -29.92 8.77 10.68
C VAL A 367 -30.07 8.64 12.18
N LEU A 368 -30.83 9.53 12.78
CA LEU A 368 -31.23 9.47 14.18
C LEU A 368 -32.67 8.98 14.23
N CYS A 369 -32.85 7.76 14.74
CA CYS A 369 -34.16 7.09 14.81
C CYS A 369 -34.63 6.95 16.25
N GLY A 370 -35.93 6.84 16.44
CA GLY A 370 -36.54 6.38 17.71
C GLY A 370 -36.51 4.86 17.85
N SER A 371 -36.92 4.39 19.02
CA SER A 371 -37.15 2.96 19.30
C SER A 371 -38.24 2.34 18.41
N ASP A 372 -39.09 3.16 17.80
CA ASP A 372 -40.15 2.82 16.85
C ASP A 372 -39.67 2.86 15.39
N SER A 373 -38.37 2.99 15.15
CA SER A 373 -37.73 3.13 13.83
C SER A 373 -38.07 4.43 13.07
N THR A 374 -38.81 5.37 13.68
CA THR A 374 -39.12 6.66 13.09
C THR A 374 -37.86 7.52 12.94
N ILE A 375 -37.54 8.02 11.74
CA ILE A 375 -36.37 8.86 11.51
C ILE A 375 -36.68 10.32 11.86
N TYR A 376 -35.99 10.84 12.87
CA TYR A 376 -36.14 12.21 13.38
C TYR A 376 -35.16 13.21 12.79
N ALA A 377 -33.99 12.76 12.36
CA ALA A 377 -33.00 13.60 11.70
C ALA A 377 -32.09 12.79 10.78
N ILE A 378 -31.62 13.45 9.71
CA ILE A 378 -30.54 13.00 8.86
C ILE A 378 -29.33 13.87 9.19
N ILE A 379 -28.16 13.25 9.41
CA ILE A 379 -26.91 13.93 9.68
C ILE A 379 -26.02 13.76 8.45
N TYR A 380 -25.62 14.88 7.86
CA TYR A 380 -24.78 14.87 6.66
C TYR A 380 -23.32 14.60 7.02
N PRO A 381 -22.55 13.94 6.14
CA PRO A 381 -21.11 13.81 6.28
C PRO A 381 -20.45 15.19 6.35
N VAL A 382 -19.39 15.28 7.13
CA VAL A 382 -18.60 16.52 7.25
C VAL A 382 -18.14 16.95 5.86
N SER A 383 -18.26 18.25 5.53
CA SER A 383 -17.90 18.87 4.24
C SER A 383 -18.78 18.54 3.02
N ALA A 384 -19.89 17.82 3.20
CA ALA A 384 -20.73 17.43 2.05
C ALA A 384 -21.64 18.53 1.48
N VAL A 385 -22.02 19.52 2.29
CA VAL A 385 -22.96 20.59 1.87
C VAL A 385 -22.54 21.92 2.52
N ASN A 386 -22.62 23.00 1.78
CA ASN A 386 -22.22 24.38 2.15
C ASN A 386 -22.72 24.81 3.54
N GLY A 387 -22.04 24.36 4.60
CA GLY A 387 -22.32 24.72 5.99
C GLY A 387 -23.53 24.02 6.63
N GLU A 388 -24.38 23.31 5.88
CA GLU A 388 -25.49 22.52 6.45
C GLU A 388 -24.94 21.21 7.05
N ARG A 389 -25.44 20.85 8.24
CA ARG A 389 -25.00 19.67 8.97
C ARG A 389 -26.02 18.53 8.97
N GLY A 390 -27.22 18.76 8.49
CA GLY A 390 -28.27 17.75 8.44
C GLY A 390 -29.66 18.33 8.21
N ALA A 391 -30.66 17.47 8.23
CA ALA A 391 -32.07 17.82 8.13
C ALA A 391 -32.86 17.23 9.31
N VAL A 392 -33.82 17.98 9.83
CA VAL A 392 -34.75 17.57 10.89
C VAL A 392 -36.06 17.14 10.25
N SER A 393 -36.70 16.10 10.78
CA SER A 393 -38.03 15.67 10.38
C SER A 393 -39.11 16.62 10.92
N GLU A 394 -40.17 16.82 10.18
CA GLU A 394 -41.36 17.62 10.61
C GLU A 394 -41.95 17.04 11.93
N ILE A 395 -41.91 15.75 12.10
CA ILE A 395 -42.37 15.03 13.31
C ILE A 395 -41.62 15.48 14.58
N ALA A 396 -40.31 15.75 14.45
CA ALA A 396 -39.45 16.17 15.54
C ALA A 396 -39.25 17.69 15.64
N LYS A 397 -39.98 18.46 14.85
CA LYS A 397 -39.90 19.90 14.85
C LYS A 397 -40.45 20.49 16.17
N TYR A 398 -39.68 21.39 16.73
CA TYR A 398 -40.10 22.15 17.91
C TYR A 398 -41.11 23.24 17.55
N ASN A 399 -41.94 23.60 18.52
CA ASN A 399 -42.91 24.68 18.39
C ASN A 399 -42.93 25.52 19.70
N SER A 400 -43.89 26.46 19.80
CA SER A 400 -44.03 27.36 20.96
C SER A 400 -44.35 26.67 22.27
N SER A 401 -44.84 25.42 22.23
CA SER A 401 -45.14 24.63 23.42
C SER A 401 -44.03 23.68 23.84
N SER A 402 -42.96 23.57 23.06
CA SER A 402 -41.82 22.68 23.35
C SER A 402 -41.03 23.15 24.59
N GLN A 403 -40.82 22.26 25.54
CA GLN A 403 -40.14 22.58 26.81
C GLN A 403 -38.70 22.05 26.85
N THR A 404 -38.42 20.95 26.17
CA THR A 404 -37.10 20.31 26.17
C THR A 404 -36.59 20.09 24.73
N PHE A 405 -35.37 20.46 24.51
CA PHE A 405 -34.75 20.44 23.16
C PHE A 405 -33.55 19.49 23.14
N LEU A 406 -33.54 18.55 22.23
CA LEU A 406 -32.32 17.80 21.88
C LEU A 406 -31.47 18.64 20.94
N THR A 407 -30.28 19.05 21.39
CA THR A 407 -29.32 19.81 20.58
C THR A 407 -28.22 18.87 20.09
N ILE A 408 -27.90 18.99 18.82
CA ILE A 408 -26.86 18.21 18.13
C ILE A 408 -25.80 19.18 17.64
N ASN A 409 -24.56 18.96 18.04
CA ASN A 409 -23.39 19.74 17.64
C ASN A 409 -22.31 18.79 17.11
N PHE A 410 -21.46 19.31 16.24
CA PHE A 410 -20.34 18.58 15.68
C PHE A 410 -19.05 19.09 16.32
N THR A 411 -18.18 18.18 16.76
CA THR A 411 -16.86 18.48 17.34
C THR A 411 -15.83 18.69 16.24
#